data_c751c76b81467b3b498d3ddc6e2703dc
#
_entry.id   c751c76b81467b3b498d3ddc6e2703dc
#
_cell.length_a   1.000
_cell.length_b   1.000
_cell.length_c   1.000
_cell.angle_alpha   90.00
_cell.angle_beta   90.00
_cell.angle_gamma   90.00
#
_symmetry.space_group_name_H-M   'P 1'
#
loop_
_entity.id
_entity.type
_entity.pdbx_description
1 polymer ?
#
loop_
_entity_poly.entity_id
_entity_poly.type
_entity_poly.pdbx_seq_one_letter_code
_entity_poly.pdbx_strand_id
1 'polypeptide(L)'
;DLFYADFEKWSFHLQIYFLAERFKEQKRMFEYGGGFIQDRSIYEDTGIFAKMHWEKGTMNNVDYETYTNLFEAMVMTPYFPHPDLLIYLEGSIEDILSRIQERGRVMEQQTPVDYWLEMHQRYENWINSFNGCPVLRLNINDYDLMNNPDCSEQIVERIGSFMKQTSI
;
A
#
# COMPACT_ATOMS: atom_id res chain seq x y z
N ASP A 1 4.51 -8.16 -17.42
CA ASP A 1 5.72 -8.61 -18.12
C ASP A 1 6.57 -7.47 -18.70
N LEU A 2 5.99 -6.45 -19.35
CA LEU A 2 6.73 -5.33 -19.94
C LEU A 2 7.52 -4.51 -18.92
N PHE A 3 6.95 -4.26 -17.77
CA PHE A 3 7.57 -3.49 -16.68
C PHE A 3 8.87 -4.14 -16.17
N TYR A 4 8.86 -5.46 -15.95
CA TYR A 4 10.05 -6.18 -15.49
C TYR A 4 11.14 -6.31 -16.58
N ALA A 5 10.75 -6.18 -17.85
CA ALA A 5 11.71 -6.22 -18.96
C ALA A 5 12.47 -4.89 -19.14
N ASP A 6 11.86 -3.75 -18.75
CA ASP A 6 12.45 -2.42 -18.94
C ASP A 6 11.83 -1.42 -17.96
N PHE A 7 12.45 -1.27 -16.79
CA PHE A 7 11.97 -0.35 -15.75
C PHE A 7 12.00 1.11 -16.18
N GLU A 8 13.03 1.56 -16.90
CA GLU A 8 13.16 2.96 -17.33
C GLU A 8 12.01 3.36 -18.26
N LYS A 9 11.65 2.46 -19.15
CA LYS A 9 10.56 2.69 -20.09
C LYS A 9 9.18 2.62 -19.47
N TRP A 10 8.96 1.69 -18.52
CA TRP A 10 7.61 1.34 -18.11
C TRP A 10 7.22 1.77 -16.69
N SER A 11 8.17 2.27 -15.87
CA SER A 11 7.86 2.66 -14.49
C SER A 11 6.80 3.76 -14.42
N PHE A 12 6.97 4.84 -15.18
CA PHE A 12 5.98 5.92 -15.22
C PHE A 12 4.60 5.43 -15.71
N HIS A 13 4.57 4.66 -16.79
CA HIS A 13 3.31 4.15 -17.35
C HIS A 13 2.58 3.25 -16.37
N LEU A 14 3.29 2.38 -15.65
CA LEU A 14 2.71 1.51 -14.66
C LEU A 14 2.15 2.29 -13.47
N GLN A 15 2.89 3.29 -12.98
CA GLN A 15 2.43 4.13 -11.86
C GLN A 15 1.21 4.97 -12.24
N ILE A 16 1.15 5.52 -13.45
CA ILE A 16 -0.05 6.21 -13.97
C ILE A 16 -1.23 5.24 -14.10
N TYR A 17 -0.99 4.00 -14.53
CA TYR A 17 -2.04 2.99 -14.60
C TYR A 17 -2.63 2.69 -13.21
N PHE A 18 -1.78 2.46 -12.19
CA PHE A 18 -2.25 2.24 -10.82
C PHE A 18 -2.98 3.46 -10.26
N LEU A 19 -2.45 4.66 -10.48
CA LEU A 19 -3.09 5.90 -10.06
C LEU A 19 -4.51 6.01 -10.64
N ALA A 20 -4.67 5.73 -11.93
CA ALA A 20 -5.98 5.76 -12.58
C ALA A 20 -6.95 4.69 -12.04
N GLU A 21 -6.48 3.46 -11.82
CA GLU A 21 -7.33 2.38 -11.28
C GLU A 21 -7.74 2.69 -9.82
N ARG A 22 -6.82 3.17 -8.97
CA ARG A 22 -7.15 3.61 -7.61
C ARG A 22 -8.17 4.73 -7.59
N PHE A 23 -8.02 5.71 -8.47
CA PHE A 23 -8.97 6.82 -8.56
C PHE A 23 -10.38 6.33 -8.98
N LYS A 24 -10.47 5.40 -9.93
CA LYS A 24 -11.75 4.79 -10.31
C LYS A 24 -12.41 4.04 -9.15
N GLU A 25 -11.61 3.31 -8.35
CA GLU A 25 -12.10 2.63 -7.16
C GLU A 25 -12.61 3.63 -6.12
N GLN A 26 -11.85 4.68 -5.83
CA GLN A 26 -12.26 5.73 -4.89
C GLN A 26 -13.55 6.43 -5.34
N LYS A 27 -13.69 6.71 -6.64
CA LYS A 27 -14.91 7.26 -7.21
C LYS A 27 -16.11 6.34 -6.96
N ARG A 28 -15.96 5.03 -7.20
CA ARG A 28 -17.02 4.04 -6.92
C ARG A 28 -17.40 4.02 -5.44
N MET A 29 -16.42 4.06 -4.54
CA MET A 29 -16.65 4.11 -3.10
C MET A 29 -17.45 5.36 -2.71
N PHE A 30 -17.07 6.52 -3.25
CA PHE A 30 -17.78 7.78 -3.04
C PHE A 30 -19.25 7.71 -3.53
N GLU A 31 -19.46 7.22 -4.75
CA GLU A 31 -20.79 7.09 -5.35
C GLU A 31 -21.68 6.10 -4.59
N TYR A 32 -21.10 5.06 -4.00
CA TYR A 32 -21.84 4.05 -3.23
C TYR A 32 -22.18 4.49 -1.79
N GLY A 33 -21.37 5.36 -1.18
CA GLY A 33 -21.70 5.98 0.10
C GLY A 33 -21.12 5.32 1.36
N GLY A 34 -20.00 4.60 1.28
CA GLY A 34 -19.22 4.14 2.44
C GLY A 34 -19.26 2.63 2.72
N GLY A 35 -18.53 2.21 3.74
CA GLY A 35 -18.49 0.80 4.19
C GLY A 35 -17.54 -0.07 3.36
N PHE A 36 -16.36 0.43 2.98
CA PHE A 36 -15.38 -0.30 2.18
C PHE A 36 -14.12 -0.66 2.97
N ILE A 37 -13.55 -1.80 2.61
CA ILE A 37 -12.19 -2.19 2.95
C ILE A 37 -11.43 -2.28 1.62
N GLN A 38 -10.31 -1.58 1.52
CA GLN A 38 -9.47 -1.54 0.33
C GLN A 38 -8.12 -2.19 0.63
N ASP A 39 -7.68 -3.10 -0.26
CA ASP A 39 -6.32 -3.63 -0.25
C ASP A 39 -5.40 -2.67 -1.01
N ARG A 40 -4.45 -2.09 -0.29
CA ARG A 40 -3.57 -1.01 -0.72
C ARG A 40 -4.28 0.30 -1.05
N SER A 41 -3.52 1.37 -1.04
CA SER A 41 -4.03 2.72 -1.26
C SER A 41 -3.21 3.49 -2.29
N ILE A 42 -3.79 4.56 -2.79
CA ILE A 42 -3.10 5.54 -3.65
C ILE A 42 -1.89 6.18 -2.93
N TYR A 43 -1.92 6.25 -1.60
CA TYR A 43 -0.85 6.85 -0.79
C TYR A 43 0.42 6.02 -0.79
N GLU A 44 0.29 4.67 -0.77
CA GLU A 44 1.42 3.74 -0.88
C GLU A 44 2.02 3.77 -2.27
N ASP A 45 1.16 3.75 -3.30
CA ASP A 45 1.62 3.81 -4.70
C ASP A 45 2.47 5.07 -4.95
N THR A 46 2.07 6.20 -4.38
CA THR A 46 2.80 7.47 -4.48
C THR A 46 4.01 7.53 -3.54
N GLY A 47 3.81 7.27 -2.27
CA GLY A 47 4.81 7.49 -1.22
C GLY A 47 5.94 6.46 -1.21
N ILE A 48 5.70 5.26 -1.76
CA ILE A 48 6.68 4.16 -1.78
C ILE A 48 7.12 3.87 -3.21
N PHE A 49 6.20 3.43 -4.07
CA PHE A 49 6.57 2.87 -5.37
C PHE A 49 7.01 3.93 -6.38
N ALA A 50 6.23 4.97 -6.62
CA ALA A 50 6.61 6.05 -7.54
C ALA A 50 7.89 6.76 -7.07
N LYS A 51 7.98 7.04 -5.77
CA LYS A 51 9.16 7.63 -5.15
C LYS A 51 10.40 6.74 -5.30
N MET A 52 10.28 5.42 -5.11
CA MET A 52 11.38 4.48 -5.31
C MET A 52 11.90 4.51 -6.75
N HIS A 53 11.02 4.49 -7.73
CA HIS A 53 11.42 4.53 -9.15
C HIS A 53 12.11 5.84 -9.50
N TRP A 54 11.66 6.95 -8.94
CA TRP A 54 12.33 8.24 -9.09
C TRP A 54 13.73 8.24 -8.45
N GLU A 55 13.86 7.83 -7.20
CA GLU A 55 15.13 7.78 -6.47
C GLU A 55 16.15 6.82 -7.12
N LYS A 56 15.69 5.75 -7.75
CA LYS A 56 16.52 4.81 -8.51
C LYS A 56 16.84 5.27 -9.93
N GLY A 57 16.28 6.39 -10.39
CA GLY A 57 16.48 6.91 -11.74
C GLY A 57 15.73 6.16 -12.84
N THR A 58 14.89 5.16 -12.49
CA THR A 58 14.02 4.46 -13.46
C THR A 58 12.75 5.26 -13.80
N MET A 59 12.52 6.37 -13.10
CA MET A 59 11.57 7.41 -13.44
C MET A 59 12.30 8.75 -13.38
N ASN A 60 12.30 9.52 -14.46
CA ASN A 60 12.98 10.81 -14.50
C ASN A 60 12.21 11.89 -13.71
N ASN A 61 12.84 13.05 -13.51
CA ASN A 61 12.26 14.15 -12.73
C ASN A 61 10.94 14.67 -13.33
N VAL A 62 10.85 14.77 -14.66
CA VAL A 62 9.65 15.29 -15.33
C VAL A 62 8.47 14.33 -15.15
N ASP A 63 8.71 13.04 -15.29
CA ASP A 63 7.71 12.00 -15.11
C ASP A 63 7.23 11.96 -13.66
N TYR A 64 8.16 12.03 -12.70
CA TYR A 64 7.81 12.02 -11.27
C TYR A 64 7.04 13.27 -10.86
N GLU A 65 7.45 14.46 -11.32
CA GLU A 65 6.71 15.70 -11.08
C GLU A 65 5.32 15.66 -11.72
N THR A 66 5.20 15.13 -12.94
CA THR A 66 3.91 14.96 -13.60
C THR A 66 3.01 14.03 -12.81
N TYR A 67 3.54 12.91 -12.32
CA TYR A 67 2.83 11.94 -11.50
C TYR A 67 2.33 12.56 -10.18
N THR A 68 3.21 13.25 -9.45
CA THR A 68 2.87 13.84 -8.15
C THR A 68 1.84 14.97 -8.29
N ASN A 69 1.98 15.83 -9.31
CA ASN A 69 0.99 16.86 -9.60
C ASN A 69 -0.40 16.27 -9.93
N LEU A 70 -0.44 15.16 -10.68
CA LEU A 70 -1.68 14.47 -10.99
C LEU A 70 -2.28 13.83 -9.73
N PHE A 71 -1.47 13.18 -8.90
CA PHE A 71 -1.89 12.64 -7.60
C PHE A 71 -2.53 13.73 -6.71
N GLU A 72 -1.83 14.85 -6.54
CA GLU A 72 -2.33 15.98 -5.72
C GLU A 72 -3.66 16.51 -6.25
N ALA A 73 -3.79 16.71 -7.56
CA ALA A 73 -5.01 17.16 -8.19
C ALA A 73 -6.18 16.18 -7.96
N MET A 74 -5.91 14.87 -7.99
CA MET A 74 -6.91 13.83 -7.73
C MET A 74 -7.37 13.81 -6.28
N VAL A 75 -6.43 13.86 -5.33
CA VAL A 75 -6.72 13.82 -3.89
C VAL A 75 -7.47 15.08 -3.43
N MET A 76 -7.25 16.21 -4.07
CA MET A 76 -7.94 17.47 -3.77
C MET A 76 -9.39 17.51 -4.30
N THR A 77 -9.82 16.50 -5.06
CA THR A 77 -11.21 16.51 -5.58
C THR A 77 -12.21 16.12 -4.48
N PRO A 78 -13.44 16.69 -4.50
CA PRO A 78 -14.49 16.33 -3.54
C PRO A 78 -14.93 14.86 -3.60
N TYR A 79 -14.59 14.16 -4.67
CA TYR A 79 -14.94 12.75 -4.88
C TYR A 79 -13.91 11.78 -4.32
N PHE A 80 -12.85 12.29 -3.71
CA PHE A 80 -11.81 11.45 -3.17
C PHE A 80 -12.03 11.28 -1.66
N PRO A 81 -12.70 10.21 -1.22
CA PRO A 81 -12.91 9.98 0.20
C PRO A 81 -11.56 9.66 0.86
N HIS A 82 -11.27 10.37 1.94
CA HIS A 82 -10.15 10.01 2.80
C HIS A 82 -10.50 8.72 3.56
N PRO A 83 -9.54 7.81 3.77
CA PRO A 83 -9.78 6.65 4.61
C PRO A 83 -10.02 7.08 6.07
N ASP A 84 -10.96 6.43 6.73
CA ASP A 84 -11.21 6.65 8.16
C ASP A 84 -10.10 6.02 9.01
N LEU A 85 -9.54 4.89 8.54
CA LEU A 85 -8.52 4.12 9.22
C LEU A 85 -7.60 3.44 8.21
N LEU A 86 -6.29 3.47 8.48
CA LEU A 86 -5.31 2.64 7.82
C LEU A 86 -4.89 1.50 8.77
N ILE A 87 -5.02 0.26 8.29
CA ILE A 87 -4.53 -0.91 9.01
C ILE A 87 -3.19 -1.31 8.39
N TYR A 88 -2.13 -1.20 9.18
CA TYR A 88 -0.79 -1.60 8.77
C TYR A 88 -0.45 -2.98 9.34
N LEU A 89 -0.26 -3.95 8.45
CA LEU A 89 0.18 -5.29 8.82
C LEU A 89 1.70 -5.29 8.94
N GLU A 90 2.22 -5.26 10.17
CA GLU A 90 3.65 -5.24 10.44
C GLU A 90 4.21 -6.62 10.74
N GLY A 91 5.46 -6.85 10.36
CA GLY A 91 6.20 -8.08 10.66
C GLY A 91 7.68 -7.86 10.45
N SER A 92 8.50 -8.74 11.03
CA SER A 92 9.93 -8.73 10.74
C SER A 92 10.19 -9.06 9.27
N ILE A 93 11.35 -8.67 8.77
CA ILE A 93 11.73 -9.01 7.39
C ILE A 93 11.83 -10.53 7.20
N GLU A 94 12.26 -11.24 8.24
CA GLU A 94 12.35 -12.70 8.25
C GLU A 94 10.97 -13.33 8.09
N ASP A 95 9.96 -12.85 8.81
CA ASP A 95 8.58 -13.32 8.71
C ASP A 95 8.01 -13.07 7.31
N ILE A 96 8.26 -11.88 6.75
CA ILE A 96 7.80 -11.50 5.42
C ILE A 96 8.45 -12.41 4.36
N LEU A 97 9.76 -12.65 4.44
CA LEU A 97 10.47 -13.54 3.52
C LEU A 97 9.97 -14.99 3.62
N SER A 98 9.69 -15.48 4.83
CA SER A 98 9.09 -16.81 5.03
C SER A 98 7.73 -16.92 4.32
N ARG A 99 6.86 -15.94 4.51
CA ARG A 99 5.54 -15.91 3.86
C ARG A 99 5.61 -15.80 2.34
N ILE A 100 6.59 -15.06 1.79
CA ILE A 100 6.86 -15.00 0.35
C ILE A 100 7.27 -16.38 -0.18
N GLN A 101 8.13 -17.10 0.54
CA GLN A 101 8.55 -18.45 0.18
C GLN A 101 7.37 -19.44 0.24
N GLU A 102 6.59 -19.41 1.31
CA GLU A 102 5.41 -20.27 1.49
C GLU A 102 4.36 -20.06 0.40
N ARG A 103 4.13 -18.80 0.00
CA ARG A 103 3.22 -18.45 -1.10
C ARG A 103 3.66 -18.98 -2.45
N GLY A 104 4.95 -19.18 -2.67
CA GLY A 104 5.51 -19.94 -3.78
C GLY A 104 5.41 -19.28 -5.16
N ARG A 105 5.20 -17.97 -5.24
CA ARG A 105 5.15 -17.28 -6.55
C ARG A 105 6.53 -17.17 -7.17
N VAL A 106 6.71 -17.77 -8.34
CA VAL A 106 8.01 -17.89 -9.03
C VAL A 106 8.72 -16.54 -9.18
N MET A 107 8.00 -15.48 -9.58
CA MET A 107 8.58 -14.15 -9.76
C MET A 107 9.11 -13.56 -8.45
N GLU A 108 8.41 -13.81 -7.34
CA GLU A 108 8.82 -13.31 -6.01
C GLU A 108 10.03 -14.08 -5.50
N GLN A 109 10.08 -15.39 -5.70
CA GLN A 109 11.20 -16.23 -5.31
C GLN A 109 12.49 -15.94 -6.09
N GLN A 110 12.37 -15.43 -7.32
CA GLN A 110 13.50 -15.02 -8.16
C GLN A 110 13.97 -13.58 -7.85
N THR A 111 13.22 -12.84 -7.06
CA THR A 111 13.57 -11.47 -6.68
C THR A 111 14.66 -11.47 -5.62
N PRO A 112 15.76 -10.71 -5.78
CA PRO A 112 16.83 -10.65 -4.81
C PRO A 112 16.34 -10.21 -3.41
N VAL A 113 16.93 -10.76 -2.37
CA VAL A 113 16.58 -10.43 -0.96
C VAL A 113 16.75 -8.94 -0.67
N ASP A 114 17.76 -8.30 -1.25
CA ASP A 114 18.02 -6.85 -1.09
C ASP A 114 16.82 -5.99 -1.53
N TYR A 115 16.07 -6.42 -2.53
CA TYR A 115 14.83 -5.74 -2.93
C TYR A 115 13.79 -5.76 -1.81
N TRP A 116 13.62 -6.90 -1.15
CA TRP A 116 12.65 -7.05 -0.05
C TRP A 116 13.08 -6.28 1.19
N LEU A 117 14.38 -6.27 1.50
CA LEU A 117 14.96 -5.45 2.56
C LEU A 117 14.68 -3.96 2.33
N GLU A 118 14.94 -3.48 1.12
CA GLU A 118 14.66 -2.10 0.74
C GLU A 118 13.17 -1.77 0.82
N MET A 119 12.31 -2.65 0.29
CA MET A 119 10.86 -2.44 0.35
C MET A 119 10.36 -2.38 1.79
N HIS A 120 10.80 -3.29 2.66
CA HIS A 120 10.45 -3.29 4.07
C HIS A 120 10.85 -1.96 4.74
N GLN A 121 12.07 -1.50 4.52
CA GLN A 121 12.53 -0.20 5.05
C GLN A 121 11.72 0.98 4.53
N ARG A 122 11.32 0.95 3.25
CA ARG A 122 10.49 2.00 2.66
C ARG A 122 9.09 2.03 3.27
N TYR A 123 8.49 0.87 3.50
CA TYR A 123 7.20 0.77 4.17
C TYR A 123 7.27 1.30 5.61
N GLU A 124 8.30 0.93 6.38
CA GLU A 124 8.49 1.42 7.74
C GLU A 124 8.69 2.95 7.78
N ASN A 125 9.51 3.50 6.88
CA ASN A 125 9.72 4.94 6.80
C ASN A 125 8.42 5.67 6.41
N TRP A 126 7.68 5.13 5.45
CA TRP A 126 6.43 5.71 5.00
C TRP A 126 5.36 5.70 6.09
N ILE A 127 5.12 4.57 6.74
CA ILE A 127 4.08 4.45 7.76
C ILE A 127 4.38 5.31 9.00
N ASN A 128 5.66 5.49 9.35
CA ASN A 128 6.07 6.35 10.44
C ASN A 128 5.83 7.85 10.16
N SER A 129 5.78 8.25 8.90
CA SER A 129 5.51 9.62 8.46
C SER A 129 4.07 9.84 7.98
N PHE A 130 3.29 8.77 7.82
CA PHE A 130 1.92 8.86 7.32
C PHE A 130 0.99 9.54 8.33
N ASN A 131 0.25 10.53 7.86
CA ASN A 131 -0.65 11.35 8.68
C ASN A 131 -2.02 11.60 8.01
N GLY A 132 -2.35 10.85 6.96
CA GLY A 132 -3.61 11.01 6.22
C GLY A 132 -4.85 10.55 6.99
N CYS A 133 -4.70 9.61 7.92
CA CYS A 133 -5.72 9.13 8.84
C CYS A 133 -5.05 8.41 10.02
N PRO A 134 -5.79 8.04 11.09
CA PRO A 134 -5.29 7.17 12.14
C PRO A 134 -4.75 5.84 11.60
N VAL A 135 -3.69 5.32 12.22
CA VAL A 135 -3.04 4.07 11.82
C VAL A 135 -3.15 3.04 12.93
N LEU A 136 -3.78 1.91 12.64
CA LEU A 136 -3.77 0.73 13.51
C LEU A 136 -2.68 -0.24 13.02
N ARG A 137 -1.67 -0.50 13.85
CA ARG A 137 -0.65 -1.51 13.59
C ARG A 137 -1.08 -2.87 14.12
N LEU A 138 -1.02 -3.88 13.28
CA LEU A 138 -1.28 -5.27 13.62
C LEU A 138 -0.06 -6.12 13.28
N ASN A 139 0.52 -6.76 14.28
CA ASN A 139 1.61 -7.70 14.05
C ASN A 139 1.06 -8.98 13.43
N ILE A 140 1.60 -9.37 12.27
CA ILE A 140 1.14 -10.54 11.52
C ILE A 140 1.35 -11.86 12.27
N ASN A 141 2.23 -11.89 13.28
CA ASN A 141 2.49 -13.07 14.08
C ASN A 141 1.50 -13.27 15.25
N ASP A 142 0.72 -12.22 15.57
CA ASP A 142 -0.31 -12.32 16.60
C ASP A 142 -1.58 -13.04 16.11
N TYR A 143 -1.69 -13.25 14.77
CA TYR A 143 -2.92 -13.75 14.13
C TYR A 143 -2.62 -14.87 13.12
N ASP A 144 -2.95 -16.10 13.47
CA ASP A 144 -2.90 -17.25 12.56
C ASP A 144 -4.25 -17.48 11.86
N LEU A 145 -4.52 -16.65 10.86
CA LEU A 145 -5.76 -16.71 10.08
C LEU A 145 -5.95 -18.02 9.30
N MET A 146 -4.89 -18.77 9.06
CA MET A 146 -4.95 -20.02 8.29
C MET A 146 -5.44 -21.19 9.15
N ASN A 147 -5.03 -21.25 10.43
CA ASN A 147 -5.30 -22.36 11.31
C ASN A 147 -6.26 -22.02 12.46
N ASN A 148 -6.50 -20.73 12.73
CA ASN A 148 -7.38 -20.27 13.78
C ASN A 148 -8.47 -19.32 13.23
N PRO A 149 -9.71 -19.81 13.02
CA PRO A 149 -10.81 -19.00 12.52
C PRO A 149 -11.21 -17.83 13.42
N ASP A 150 -10.97 -17.93 14.74
CA ASP A 150 -11.33 -16.90 15.71
C ASP A 150 -10.46 -15.62 15.59
N CYS A 151 -9.32 -15.71 14.90
CA CYS A 151 -8.45 -14.56 14.67
C CYS A 151 -9.14 -13.43 13.89
N SER A 152 -10.04 -13.75 12.98
CA SER A 152 -10.79 -12.75 12.23
C SER A 152 -11.70 -11.92 13.13
N GLU A 153 -12.38 -12.55 14.10
CA GLU A 153 -13.22 -11.87 15.08
C GLU A 153 -12.39 -10.97 15.99
N GLN A 154 -11.25 -11.46 16.47
CA GLN A 154 -10.32 -10.68 17.29
C GLN A 154 -9.80 -9.43 16.56
N ILE A 155 -9.50 -9.54 15.27
CA ILE A 155 -9.08 -8.39 14.44
C ILE A 155 -10.22 -7.37 14.33
N VAL A 156 -11.45 -7.83 14.06
CA VAL A 156 -12.63 -6.96 13.95
C VAL A 156 -12.90 -6.24 15.29
N GLU A 157 -12.83 -6.94 16.41
CA GLU A 157 -12.97 -6.34 17.74
C GLU A 157 -11.90 -5.31 18.03
N ARG A 158 -10.66 -5.58 17.65
CA ARG A 158 -9.54 -4.65 17.82
C ARG A 158 -9.72 -3.39 16.97
N ILE A 159 -10.14 -3.54 15.72
CA ILE A 159 -10.49 -2.41 14.82
C ILE A 159 -11.61 -1.57 15.45
N GLY A 160 -12.71 -2.19 15.85
CA GLY A 160 -13.84 -1.51 16.46
C GLY A 160 -13.49 -0.78 17.77
N SER A 161 -12.61 -1.36 18.58
CA SER A 161 -12.12 -0.75 19.81
C SER A 161 -11.22 0.46 19.51
N PHE A 162 -10.35 0.35 18.52
CA PHE A 162 -9.46 1.44 18.11
C PHE A 162 -10.25 2.61 17.52
N MET A 163 -11.22 2.35 16.65
CA MET A 163 -12.09 3.38 16.07
C MET A 163 -12.85 4.16 17.16
N LYS A 164 -13.37 3.47 18.18
CA LYS A 164 -14.04 4.13 19.32
C LYS A 164 -13.10 5.03 20.13
N GLN A 165 -11.83 4.63 20.30
CA GLN A 165 -10.83 5.41 21.03
C GLN A 165 -10.38 6.66 20.27
N THR A 166 -10.36 6.59 18.94
CA THR A 166 -9.96 7.70 18.05
C THR A 166 -11.13 8.57 17.64
N SER A 167 -12.34 8.30 18.15
CA SER A 167 -13.56 9.06 17.84
C SER A 167 -13.92 9.07 16.33
N ILE A 168 -13.63 7.96 15.67
CA ILE A 168 -13.96 7.74 14.26
C ILE A 168 -15.31 7.03 14.18
#